data_a7c9a7ff6642fe5c996b9d406c73f9d5
#
_entry.id   a7c9a7ff6642fe5c996b9d406c73f9d5
#
_cell.length_a   1.000
_cell.length_b   1.000
_cell.length_c   1.000
_cell.angle_alpha   90.00
_cell.angle_beta   90.00
_cell.angle_gamma   90.00
#
_symmetry.space_group_name_H-M   'P 1'
#
loop_
_entity.id
_entity.type
_entity.pdbx_description
1 polymer ?
#
loop_
_entity_poly.entity_id
_entity_poly.type
_entity_poly.pdbx_seq_one_letter_code
_entity_poly.pdbx_strand_id
1 'polypeptide(L)'
;EKVIKENKYLIDHRDINDQYIGKFTGIIARRYASKWFLPLPIRNVLTIYHTIQYVKEGLNSLVHKRIDVPVLDATSISVSLLSGQWGTARNIMFLLNISSLLEDYTKKTTSLQLKETLSVNIDKVWVLEEGKEKQIPTSHLQKEDIVIVQTGSMVPVDGEVMNGEAMINESSFTGEPLSKMVKQGSSVFAGTVVEEGKIYIKVRNLQLDSRINKIVDMIDTNESLKAGIQSGAEHLADAIVPYSFVAFFGLLLATRSLTRASSVLLVDYSCAIKLSTSISIISAMQEAGRHSVMVKGGKY
;
A
#
# COMPACT_ATOMS: atom_id res chain seq x y z
N GLU A 1 17.00 -2.53 24.42
CA GLU A 1 15.65 -1.98 24.15
C GLU A 1 15.66 -0.68 23.31
N LYS A 2 16.73 0.13 23.31
CA LYS A 2 16.85 1.31 22.42
C LYS A 2 17.19 0.96 20.97
N VAL A 3 17.86 -0.15 20.72
CA VAL A 3 18.27 -0.62 19.38
C VAL A 3 17.08 -1.14 18.54
N ILE A 4 15.99 -1.59 19.21
CA ILE A 4 14.77 -2.10 18.54
C ILE A 4 13.88 -0.97 18.00
N LYS A 5 14.01 0.27 18.51
CA LYS A 5 13.23 1.42 18.01
C LYS A 5 13.79 2.05 16.72
N GLU A 6 15.04 1.80 16.38
CA GLU A 6 15.71 2.37 15.20
C GLU A 6 15.42 1.60 13.90
N ASN A 7 14.94 0.37 13.97
CA ASN A 7 14.56 -0.43 12.80
C ASN A 7 13.06 -0.34 12.47
N LYS A 8 12.48 0.84 12.53
CA LYS A 8 11.07 1.07 12.15
C LYS A 8 10.77 0.73 10.68
N TYR A 9 11.81 0.60 9.86
CA TYR A 9 11.71 0.32 8.42
C TYR A 9 12.01 -1.13 8.02
N LEU A 10 12.59 -1.94 8.91
CA LEU A 10 12.68 -3.39 8.76
C LEU A 10 11.44 -4.04 9.39
N ILE A 11 10.26 -3.68 8.87
CA ILE A 11 9.08 -4.50 9.15
C ILE A 11 9.33 -5.82 8.43
N ASP A 12 9.64 -6.86 9.18
CA ASP A 12 9.88 -8.19 8.62
C ASP A 12 8.61 -8.60 7.84
N HIS A 13 8.78 -8.94 6.56
CA HIS A 13 7.68 -9.45 5.72
C HIS A 13 6.95 -10.61 6.40
N ARG A 14 7.63 -11.36 7.28
CA ARG A 14 7.04 -12.41 8.10
C ARG A 14 5.99 -11.87 9.06
N ASP A 15 6.28 -10.76 9.75
CA ASP A 15 5.35 -10.19 10.74
C ASP A 15 4.03 -9.75 10.08
N ILE A 16 4.11 -9.21 8.86
CA ILE A 16 2.91 -8.84 8.11
C ILE A 16 2.13 -10.06 7.66
N ASN A 17 2.80 -11.05 7.06
CA ASN A 17 2.16 -12.27 6.65
C ASN A 17 1.47 -12.96 7.84
N ASP A 18 2.15 -13.08 8.98
CA ASP A 18 1.60 -13.71 10.18
C ASP A 18 0.41 -12.91 10.73
N GLN A 19 0.48 -11.58 10.71
CA GLN A 19 -0.64 -10.73 11.11
C GLN A 19 -1.87 -10.91 10.21
N TYR A 20 -1.67 -10.95 8.89
CA TYR A 20 -2.79 -11.11 7.94
C TYR A 20 -3.32 -12.54 7.89
N ILE A 21 -2.47 -13.57 8.01
CA ILE A 21 -2.88 -14.96 8.18
C ILE A 21 -3.71 -15.10 9.47
N GLY A 22 -3.28 -14.45 10.56
CA GLY A 22 -4.04 -14.43 11.82
C GLY A 22 -5.41 -13.77 11.68
N LYS A 23 -5.52 -12.64 10.97
CA LYS A 23 -6.81 -11.99 10.67
C LYS A 23 -7.70 -12.87 9.78
N PHE A 24 -7.14 -13.46 8.73
CA PHE A 24 -7.85 -14.33 7.79
C PHE A 24 -8.38 -15.58 8.48
N THR A 25 -7.54 -16.27 9.25
CA THR A 25 -7.95 -17.42 10.06
C THR A 25 -8.97 -17.03 11.12
N GLY A 26 -8.84 -15.85 11.72
CA GLY A 26 -9.81 -15.29 12.66
C GLY A 26 -11.21 -15.07 12.04
N ILE A 27 -11.28 -14.52 10.82
CA ILE A 27 -12.54 -14.33 10.08
C ILE A 27 -13.20 -15.68 9.80
N ILE A 28 -12.41 -16.66 9.34
CA ILE A 28 -12.90 -18.01 9.05
C ILE A 28 -13.36 -18.71 10.34
N ALA A 29 -12.51 -18.71 11.36
CA ALA A 29 -12.82 -19.34 12.65
C ALA A 29 -14.08 -18.76 13.29
N ARG A 30 -14.22 -17.41 13.28
CA ARG A 30 -15.42 -16.72 13.78
C ARG A 30 -16.69 -17.13 13.01
N ARG A 31 -16.59 -17.32 11.69
CA ARG A 31 -17.70 -17.78 10.85
C ARG A 31 -18.15 -19.20 11.24
N TYR A 32 -17.20 -20.14 11.34
CA TYR A 32 -17.50 -21.51 11.70
C TYR A 32 -17.94 -21.65 13.17
N ALA A 33 -17.25 -20.95 14.07
CA ALA A 33 -17.62 -20.92 15.49
C ALA A 33 -19.03 -20.35 15.68
N SER A 34 -19.38 -19.26 15.01
CA SER A 34 -20.73 -18.70 15.08
C SER A 34 -21.79 -19.64 14.54
N LYS A 35 -21.46 -20.45 13.53
CA LYS A 35 -22.38 -21.44 12.97
C LYS A 35 -22.59 -22.61 13.92
N TRP A 36 -21.58 -23.01 14.69
CA TRP A 36 -21.61 -24.20 15.55
C TRP A 36 -22.08 -23.90 16.98
N PHE A 37 -21.69 -22.79 17.55
CA PHE A 37 -21.91 -22.47 18.96
C PHE A 37 -23.06 -21.50 19.20
N LEU A 38 -23.46 -20.68 18.20
CA LEU A 38 -24.51 -19.70 18.42
C LEU A 38 -25.88 -20.18 17.89
N PRO A 39 -26.95 -20.11 18.72
CA PRO A 39 -28.29 -20.35 18.26
C PRO A 39 -28.75 -19.33 17.22
N LEU A 40 -29.68 -19.74 16.35
CA LEU A 40 -30.16 -18.94 15.20
C LEU A 40 -30.57 -17.49 15.56
N PRO A 41 -31.35 -17.24 16.66
CA PRO A 41 -31.79 -15.88 16.97
C PRO A 41 -30.61 -14.94 17.28
N ILE A 42 -29.63 -15.40 18.04
CA ILE A 42 -28.41 -14.58 18.35
C ILE A 42 -27.63 -14.29 17.09
N ARG A 43 -27.49 -15.26 16.21
CA ARG A 43 -26.83 -15.09 14.91
C ARG A 43 -27.51 -14.04 14.03
N ASN A 44 -28.85 -14.00 14.05
CA ASN A 44 -29.63 -13.03 13.31
C ASN A 44 -29.45 -11.61 13.87
N VAL A 45 -29.43 -11.45 15.19
CA VAL A 45 -29.16 -10.16 15.84
C VAL A 45 -27.75 -9.65 15.48
N LEU A 46 -26.73 -10.51 15.52
CA LEU A 46 -25.37 -10.17 15.10
C LEU A 46 -25.30 -9.79 13.61
N THR A 47 -26.07 -10.46 12.76
CA THR A 47 -26.16 -10.14 11.34
C THR A 47 -26.73 -8.72 11.15
N ILE A 48 -27.80 -8.36 11.85
CA ILE A 48 -28.36 -7.00 11.80
C ILE A 48 -27.34 -5.98 12.29
N TYR A 49 -26.65 -6.25 13.39
CA TYR A 49 -25.64 -5.34 13.93
C TYR A 49 -24.52 -5.04 12.91
N HIS A 50 -24.00 -6.08 12.24
CA HIS A 50 -22.99 -5.89 11.20
C HIS A 50 -23.55 -5.20 9.96
N THR A 51 -24.81 -5.43 9.61
CA THR A 51 -25.46 -4.74 8.48
C THR A 51 -25.50 -3.23 8.66
N ILE A 52 -25.66 -2.74 9.91
CA ILE A 52 -25.70 -1.31 10.20
C ILE A 52 -24.46 -0.57 9.67
N GLN A 53 -23.29 -1.20 9.74
CA GLN A 53 -22.06 -0.61 9.22
C GLN A 53 -22.15 -0.37 7.71
N TYR A 54 -22.53 -1.40 6.95
CA TYR A 54 -22.67 -1.31 5.49
C TYR A 54 -23.76 -0.31 5.07
N VAL A 55 -24.89 -0.29 5.81
CA VAL A 55 -25.96 0.66 5.57
C VAL A 55 -25.49 2.10 5.82
N LYS A 56 -24.69 2.36 6.85
CA LYS A 56 -24.11 3.67 7.11
C LYS A 56 -23.18 4.12 5.98
N GLU A 57 -22.33 3.22 5.49
CA GLU A 57 -21.42 3.51 4.36
C GLU A 57 -22.21 3.82 3.09
N GLY A 58 -23.20 3.00 2.74
CA GLY A 58 -24.07 3.24 1.59
C GLY A 58 -24.90 4.54 1.70
N LEU A 59 -25.43 4.84 2.88
CA LEU A 59 -26.15 6.11 3.12
C LEU A 59 -25.20 7.31 3.01
N ASN A 60 -23.98 7.21 3.49
CA ASN A 60 -22.99 8.28 3.37
C ASN A 60 -22.69 8.57 1.89
N SER A 61 -22.54 7.55 1.06
CA SER A 61 -22.37 7.72 -0.40
C SER A 61 -23.58 8.40 -1.03
N LEU A 62 -24.79 7.98 -0.67
CA LEU A 62 -26.03 8.61 -1.16
C LEU A 62 -26.16 10.08 -0.76
N VAL A 63 -25.78 10.43 0.47
CA VAL A 63 -25.77 11.84 0.94
C VAL A 63 -24.83 12.70 0.06
N HIS A 64 -23.71 12.11 -0.38
CA HIS A 64 -22.78 12.76 -1.32
C HIS A 64 -23.22 12.64 -2.80
N LYS A 65 -24.46 12.22 -3.05
CA LYS A 65 -25.05 12.05 -4.41
C LYS A 65 -24.24 11.09 -5.30
N ARG A 66 -23.62 10.07 -4.71
CA ARG A 66 -22.90 9.03 -5.45
C ARG A 66 -23.70 7.73 -5.37
N ILE A 67 -23.90 7.10 -6.54
CA ILE A 67 -24.45 5.75 -6.66
C ILE A 67 -23.27 4.85 -7.00
N ASP A 68 -22.57 4.41 -5.97
CA ASP A 68 -21.34 3.66 -6.02
C ASP A 68 -21.49 2.26 -5.39
N VAL A 69 -20.40 1.52 -5.35
CA VAL A 69 -20.37 0.15 -4.81
C VAL A 69 -20.88 0.06 -3.37
N PRO A 70 -20.52 0.93 -2.40
CA PRO A 70 -21.10 0.91 -1.05
C PRO A 70 -22.63 0.95 -1.04
N VAL A 71 -23.26 1.66 -1.97
CA VAL A 71 -24.72 1.69 -2.11
C VAL A 71 -25.26 0.34 -2.59
N LEU A 72 -24.58 -0.29 -3.55
CA LEU A 72 -24.93 -1.61 -4.05
C LEU A 72 -24.85 -2.66 -2.94
N ASP A 73 -23.75 -2.67 -2.18
CA ASP A 73 -23.50 -3.61 -1.07
C ASP A 73 -24.57 -3.46 0.03
N ALA A 74 -24.80 -2.22 0.46
CA ALA A 74 -25.82 -1.92 1.46
C ALA A 74 -27.22 -2.38 1.01
N THR A 75 -27.55 -2.12 -0.26
CA THR A 75 -28.85 -2.53 -0.84
C THR A 75 -28.96 -4.04 -0.94
N SER A 76 -27.93 -4.71 -1.42
CA SER A 76 -27.89 -6.17 -1.60
C SER A 76 -28.07 -6.90 -0.27
N ILE A 77 -27.37 -6.45 0.78
CA ILE A 77 -27.49 -7.00 2.14
C ILE A 77 -28.88 -6.72 2.70
N SER A 78 -29.39 -5.49 2.56
CA SER A 78 -30.70 -5.10 3.08
C SER A 78 -31.84 -5.86 2.40
N VAL A 79 -31.82 -5.98 1.07
CA VAL A 79 -32.81 -6.75 0.31
C VAL A 79 -32.77 -8.24 0.66
N SER A 80 -31.58 -8.81 0.88
CA SER A 80 -31.42 -10.20 1.32
C SER A 80 -32.03 -10.42 2.70
N LEU A 81 -31.87 -9.49 3.64
CA LEU A 81 -32.49 -9.58 4.97
C LEU A 81 -34.02 -9.44 4.92
N LEU A 82 -34.54 -8.47 4.16
CA LEU A 82 -35.97 -8.25 3.97
C LEU A 82 -36.62 -9.43 3.27
N SER A 83 -35.92 -10.13 2.40
CA SER A 83 -36.39 -11.36 1.74
C SER A 83 -36.30 -12.60 2.64
N GLY A 84 -35.86 -12.46 3.90
CA GLY A 84 -35.69 -13.59 4.82
C GLY A 84 -34.46 -14.46 4.53
N GLN A 85 -33.60 -14.05 3.61
CA GLN A 85 -32.41 -14.80 3.21
C GLN A 85 -31.18 -14.45 4.07
N TRP A 86 -31.28 -14.71 5.37
CA TRP A 86 -30.23 -14.45 6.35
C TRP A 86 -28.87 -15.08 6.01
N GLY A 87 -28.92 -16.27 5.37
CA GLY A 87 -27.71 -16.96 4.90
C GLY A 87 -26.96 -16.19 3.84
N THR A 88 -27.70 -15.66 2.86
CA THR A 88 -27.17 -14.86 1.75
C THR A 88 -26.55 -13.57 2.27
N ALA A 89 -27.25 -12.82 3.12
CA ALA A 89 -26.70 -11.60 3.73
C ALA A 89 -25.37 -11.86 4.47
N ARG A 90 -25.29 -12.94 5.25
CA ARG A 90 -24.04 -13.35 5.93
C ARG A 90 -22.94 -13.75 4.96
N ASN A 91 -23.28 -14.38 3.84
CA ASN A 91 -22.29 -14.75 2.81
C ASN A 91 -21.73 -13.53 2.13
N ILE A 92 -22.58 -12.56 1.77
CA ILE A 92 -22.14 -11.29 1.18
C ILE A 92 -21.15 -10.57 2.11
N MET A 93 -21.56 -10.32 3.36
CA MET A 93 -20.72 -9.66 4.35
C MET A 93 -19.38 -10.39 4.59
N PHE A 94 -19.42 -11.73 4.57
CA PHE A 94 -18.19 -12.53 4.70
C PHE A 94 -17.25 -12.33 3.52
N LEU A 95 -17.77 -12.36 2.29
CA LEU A 95 -16.98 -12.14 1.08
C LEU A 95 -16.42 -10.72 1.04
N LEU A 96 -17.21 -9.71 1.39
CA LEU A 96 -16.76 -8.33 1.48
C LEU A 96 -15.63 -8.16 2.51
N ASN A 97 -15.73 -8.78 3.69
CA ASN A 97 -14.67 -8.74 4.70
C ASN A 97 -13.37 -9.40 4.21
N ILE A 98 -13.47 -10.53 3.50
CA ILE A 98 -12.28 -11.17 2.89
C ILE A 98 -11.69 -10.29 1.82
N SER A 99 -12.52 -9.72 0.95
CA SER A 99 -12.07 -8.84 -0.12
C SER A 99 -11.34 -7.62 0.43
N SER A 100 -11.91 -6.95 1.43
CA SER A 100 -11.29 -5.81 2.12
C SER A 100 -9.95 -6.20 2.78
N LEU A 101 -9.89 -7.35 3.43
CA LEU A 101 -8.65 -7.83 4.04
C LEU A 101 -7.56 -8.09 3.00
N LEU A 102 -7.91 -8.69 1.87
CA LEU A 102 -6.96 -8.94 0.77
C LEU A 102 -6.51 -7.63 0.10
N GLU A 103 -7.42 -6.67 -0.04
CA GLU A 103 -7.07 -5.33 -0.55
C GLU A 103 -6.08 -4.62 0.37
N ASP A 104 -6.32 -4.63 1.68
CA ASP A 104 -5.41 -4.05 2.68
C ASP A 104 -4.04 -4.75 2.69
N TYR A 105 -4.04 -6.08 2.63
CA TYR A 105 -2.80 -6.86 2.52
C TYR A 105 -2.00 -6.46 1.28
N THR A 106 -2.68 -6.37 0.15
CA THR A 106 -2.10 -5.99 -1.13
C THR A 106 -1.47 -4.60 -1.07
N LYS A 107 -2.21 -3.60 -0.58
CA LYS A 107 -1.71 -2.21 -0.42
C LYS A 107 -0.47 -2.18 0.48
N LYS A 108 -0.51 -2.88 1.59
CA LYS A 108 0.57 -2.88 2.57
C LYS A 108 1.83 -3.56 2.05
N THR A 109 1.68 -4.70 1.37
CA THR A 109 2.79 -5.43 0.75
C THR A 109 3.44 -4.62 -0.37
N THR A 110 2.63 -3.96 -1.22
CA THR A 110 3.14 -3.09 -2.29
C THR A 110 3.91 -1.89 -1.73
N SER A 111 3.37 -1.23 -0.70
CA SER A 111 4.05 -0.12 -0.03
C SER A 111 5.39 -0.53 0.55
N LEU A 112 5.47 -1.71 1.18
CA LEU A 112 6.73 -2.23 1.71
C LEU A 112 7.76 -2.54 0.65
N GLN A 113 7.36 -3.20 -0.43
CA GLN A 113 8.26 -3.50 -1.54
C GLN A 113 8.82 -2.23 -2.18
N LEU A 114 7.99 -1.18 -2.32
CA LEU A 114 8.46 0.13 -2.75
C LEU A 114 9.49 0.72 -1.77
N LYS A 115 9.23 0.63 -0.47
CA LYS A 115 10.15 1.08 0.58
C LYS A 115 11.49 0.35 0.52
N GLU A 116 11.47 -0.97 0.39
CA GLU A 116 12.69 -1.79 0.28
C GLU A 116 13.50 -1.45 -0.98
N THR A 117 12.82 -1.28 -2.11
CA THR A 117 13.47 -0.92 -3.38
C THR A 117 14.09 0.48 -3.34
N LEU A 118 13.47 1.42 -2.60
CA LEU A 118 13.96 2.78 -2.44
C LEU A 118 14.94 2.95 -1.28
N SER A 119 15.01 1.98 -0.34
CA SER A 119 15.88 2.10 0.81
C SER A 119 17.35 1.93 0.42
N VAL A 120 18.16 2.90 0.81
CA VAL A 120 19.62 2.83 0.69
C VAL A 120 20.13 1.94 1.82
N ASN A 121 20.39 0.68 1.54
CA ASN A 121 20.88 -0.27 2.54
C ASN A 121 22.41 -0.30 2.55
N ILE A 122 23.02 0.61 3.31
CA ILE A 122 24.47 0.67 3.51
C ILE A 122 24.74 0.41 5.00
N ASP A 123 25.29 -0.76 5.31
CA ASP A 123 25.53 -1.17 6.69
C ASP A 123 26.64 -0.36 7.37
N LYS A 124 27.69 0.00 6.62
CA LYS A 124 28.88 0.68 7.15
C LYS A 124 29.31 1.82 6.24
N VAL A 125 29.75 2.89 6.86
CA VAL A 125 30.23 4.10 6.19
C VAL A 125 31.62 4.47 6.67
N TRP A 126 32.42 5.11 5.81
CA TRP A 126 33.68 5.70 6.19
C TRP A 126 33.45 7.12 6.68
N VAL A 127 33.95 7.43 7.86
CA VAL A 127 33.91 8.77 8.45
C VAL A 127 35.31 9.28 8.75
N LEU A 128 35.47 10.60 8.71
CA LEU A 128 36.68 11.28 9.11
C LEU A 128 36.52 11.71 10.59
N GLU A 129 37.21 11.01 11.51
CA GLU A 129 37.22 11.32 12.93
C GLU A 129 38.66 11.69 13.35
N GLU A 130 38.87 12.88 13.86
CA GLU A 130 40.20 13.38 14.28
C GLU A 130 41.29 13.24 13.20
N GLY A 131 40.95 13.45 11.92
CA GLY A 131 41.86 13.35 10.79
C GLY A 131 42.19 11.92 10.34
N LYS A 132 41.55 10.89 10.92
CA LYS A 132 41.70 9.49 10.53
C LYS A 132 40.43 8.96 9.90
N GLU A 133 40.59 8.17 8.84
CA GLU A 133 39.47 7.46 8.22
C GLU A 133 39.11 6.23 9.07
N LYS A 134 37.86 6.14 9.48
CA LYS A 134 37.34 5.06 10.33
C LYS A 134 36.02 4.55 9.75
N GLN A 135 35.83 3.24 9.74
CA GLN A 135 34.56 2.65 9.32
C GLN A 135 33.64 2.46 10.51
N ILE A 136 32.45 3.03 10.44
CA ILE A 136 31.42 2.88 11.47
C ILE A 136 30.13 2.33 10.88
N PRO A 137 29.27 1.68 11.69
CA PRO A 137 27.91 1.35 11.26
C PRO A 137 27.13 2.63 10.91
N THR A 138 26.34 2.59 9.86
CA THR A 138 25.52 3.75 9.43
C THR A 138 24.54 4.22 10.53
N SER A 139 24.13 3.31 11.41
CA SER A 139 23.29 3.61 12.57
C SER A 139 23.93 4.49 13.64
N HIS A 140 25.27 4.59 13.65
CA HIS A 140 26.02 5.43 14.59
C HIS A 140 26.38 6.81 14.01
N LEU A 141 26.01 7.07 12.76
CA LEU A 141 26.27 8.34 12.11
C LEU A 141 25.45 9.46 12.75
N GLN A 142 26.09 10.61 12.94
CA GLN A 142 25.48 11.81 13.54
C GLN A 142 25.43 12.95 12.53
N LYS A 143 24.58 13.94 12.81
CA LYS A 143 24.61 15.20 12.04
C LYS A 143 25.95 15.87 12.27
N GLU A 144 26.47 16.54 11.23
CA GLU A 144 27.76 17.19 11.19
C GLU A 144 28.97 16.26 11.01
N ASP A 145 28.79 14.92 11.07
CA ASP A 145 29.88 13.98 10.73
C ASP A 145 30.32 14.17 9.28
N ILE A 146 31.61 13.87 9.02
CA ILE A 146 32.16 13.92 7.67
C ILE A 146 32.26 12.49 7.13
N VAL A 147 31.39 12.17 6.17
CA VAL A 147 31.37 10.87 5.47
C VAL A 147 32.25 10.94 4.24
N ILE A 148 33.02 9.88 4.02
CA ILE A 148 33.93 9.75 2.87
C ILE A 148 33.27 8.80 1.88
N VAL A 149 33.10 9.26 0.64
CA VAL A 149 32.56 8.45 -0.46
C VAL A 149 33.54 8.50 -1.63
N GLN A 150 33.84 7.33 -2.17
CA GLN A 150 34.80 7.16 -3.25
C GLN A 150 34.20 6.45 -4.45
N THR A 151 34.89 6.42 -5.55
CA THR A 151 34.49 5.75 -6.80
C THR A 151 33.89 4.40 -6.57
N GLY A 152 32.74 4.14 -7.21
CA GLY A 152 31.98 2.89 -7.10
C GLY A 152 31.11 2.78 -5.85
N SER A 153 31.16 3.76 -4.94
CA SER A 153 30.40 3.74 -3.71
C SER A 153 29.13 4.57 -3.84
N MET A 154 28.07 4.11 -3.15
CA MET A 154 26.81 4.83 -3.04
C MET A 154 26.90 5.84 -1.89
N VAL A 155 26.35 7.03 -2.09
CA VAL A 155 26.23 8.09 -1.07
C VAL A 155 25.22 7.63 -0.01
N PRO A 156 25.63 7.53 1.27
CA PRO A 156 24.77 6.96 2.32
C PRO A 156 23.77 7.96 2.92
N VAL A 157 24.02 9.25 2.79
CA VAL A 157 23.26 10.32 3.49
C VAL A 157 23.12 11.56 2.63
N ASP A 158 22.12 12.38 2.94
CA ASP A 158 22.03 13.73 2.34
C ASP A 158 23.01 14.68 3.03
N GLY A 159 23.77 15.42 2.23
CA GLY A 159 24.76 16.34 2.77
C GLY A 159 25.32 17.33 1.77
N GLU A 160 26.36 18.01 2.20
CA GLU A 160 27.12 18.98 1.40
C GLU A 160 28.56 18.55 1.28
N VAL A 161 29.12 18.67 0.07
CA VAL A 161 30.50 18.36 -0.18
C VAL A 161 31.40 19.42 0.49
N MET A 162 32.20 18.99 1.46
CA MET A 162 33.13 19.83 2.18
C MET A 162 34.50 19.92 1.46
N ASN A 163 34.90 18.82 0.81
CA ASN A 163 36.17 18.73 0.09
C ASN A 163 36.10 17.62 -0.97
N GLY A 164 36.95 17.75 -2.00
CA GLY A 164 37.01 16.79 -3.09
C GLY A 164 36.10 17.13 -4.26
N GLU A 165 36.28 16.38 -5.34
CA GLU A 165 35.48 16.45 -6.57
C GLU A 165 35.10 15.05 -7.02
N ALA A 166 33.92 14.89 -7.57
CA ALA A 166 33.43 13.60 -8.07
C ALA A 166 32.38 13.77 -9.18
N MET A 167 32.32 12.76 -10.04
CA MET A 167 31.19 12.56 -10.94
C MET A 167 30.16 11.69 -10.24
N ILE A 168 28.95 12.20 -10.07
CA ILE A 168 27.84 11.51 -9.39
C ILE A 168 26.73 11.21 -10.37
N ASN A 169 26.29 9.96 -10.35
CA ASN A 169 25.14 9.47 -11.10
C ASN A 169 23.86 9.62 -10.23
N GLU A 170 22.95 10.47 -10.68
CA GLU A 170 21.66 10.71 -10.03
C GLU A 170 20.49 9.99 -10.73
N SER A 171 20.78 9.06 -11.66
CA SER A 171 19.75 8.38 -12.48
C SER A 171 18.69 7.65 -11.68
N SER A 172 19.03 7.17 -10.48
CA SER A 172 18.08 6.55 -9.55
C SER A 172 16.95 7.51 -9.13
N PHE A 173 17.15 8.82 -9.20
CA PHE A 173 16.16 9.84 -8.83
C PHE A 173 15.57 10.56 -10.03
N THR A 174 16.44 10.99 -10.95
CA THR A 174 16.06 11.82 -12.10
C THR A 174 15.62 10.99 -13.29
N GLY A 175 16.12 9.74 -13.38
CA GLY A 175 15.99 8.90 -14.56
C GLY A 175 16.93 9.30 -15.71
N GLU A 176 17.70 10.38 -15.55
CA GLU A 176 18.67 10.84 -16.55
C GLU A 176 20.01 10.13 -16.35
N PRO A 177 20.58 9.50 -17.39
CA PRO A 177 21.83 8.75 -17.25
C PRO A 177 23.08 9.64 -17.21
N LEU A 178 22.94 10.96 -17.24
CA LEU A 178 24.05 11.89 -17.25
C LEU A 178 24.58 12.10 -15.84
N SER A 179 25.88 11.80 -15.66
CA SER A 179 26.56 12.05 -14.40
C SER A 179 26.89 13.53 -14.25
N LYS A 180 26.76 14.04 -13.05
CA LYS A 180 26.91 15.43 -12.67
C LYS A 180 28.21 15.61 -11.89
N MET A 181 29.02 16.59 -12.27
CA MET A 181 30.21 16.97 -11.48
C MET A 181 29.77 17.70 -10.21
N VAL A 182 30.22 17.22 -9.06
CA VAL A 182 30.05 17.85 -7.76
C VAL A 182 31.41 18.24 -7.18
N LYS A 183 31.44 19.39 -6.52
CA LYS A 183 32.60 19.98 -5.88
C LYS A 183 32.24 20.62 -4.56
N GLN A 184 33.19 21.14 -3.85
CA GLN A 184 32.97 21.83 -2.59
C GLN A 184 31.77 22.78 -2.64
N GLY A 185 30.85 22.68 -1.66
CA GLY A 185 29.62 23.43 -1.59
C GLY A 185 28.43 22.82 -2.37
N SER A 186 28.65 21.75 -3.16
CA SER A 186 27.54 21.05 -3.83
C SER A 186 26.74 20.21 -2.86
N SER A 187 25.42 20.18 -3.02
CA SER A 187 24.55 19.26 -2.29
C SER A 187 24.55 17.90 -2.97
N VAL A 188 24.62 16.83 -2.17
CA VAL A 188 24.56 15.44 -2.61
C VAL A 188 23.48 14.70 -1.84
N PHE A 189 22.90 13.66 -2.46
CA PHE A 189 21.74 12.95 -1.93
C PHE A 189 22.05 11.48 -1.73
N ALA A 190 21.48 10.93 -0.65
CA ALA A 190 21.56 9.49 -0.38
C ALA A 190 21.01 8.68 -1.55
N GLY A 191 21.69 7.56 -1.90
CA GLY A 191 21.28 6.70 -3.00
C GLY A 191 21.86 7.06 -4.37
N THR A 192 22.59 8.18 -4.50
CA THR A 192 23.38 8.48 -5.69
C THR A 192 24.70 7.70 -5.69
N VAL A 193 25.28 7.44 -6.85
CA VAL A 193 26.51 6.65 -6.99
C VAL A 193 27.65 7.54 -7.47
N VAL A 194 28.79 7.47 -6.79
CA VAL A 194 30.03 8.13 -7.23
C VAL A 194 30.67 7.28 -8.33
N GLU A 195 30.66 7.77 -9.56
CA GLU A 195 31.27 7.07 -10.70
C GLU A 195 32.79 7.27 -10.75
N GLU A 196 33.25 8.49 -10.45
CA GLU A 196 34.66 8.83 -10.46
C GLU A 196 34.94 9.91 -9.41
N GLY A 197 36.08 9.79 -8.70
CA GLY A 197 36.52 10.73 -7.70
C GLY A 197 36.37 10.30 -6.26
N LYS A 198 36.64 11.23 -5.33
CA LYS A 198 36.50 11.05 -3.88
C LYS A 198 36.02 12.36 -3.28
N ILE A 199 34.96 12.27 -2.48
CA ILE A 199 34.38 13.43 -1.81
C ILE A 199 34.20 13.19 -0.32
N TYR A 200 34.26 14.28 0.43
CA TYR A 200 34.02 14.36 1.86
C TYR A 200 32.71 15.12 2.05
N ILE A 201 31.72 14.43 2.60
CA ILE A 201 30.33 14.92 2.71
C ILE A 201 30.04 15.22 4.17
N LYS A 202 29.68 16.45 4.47
CA LYS A 202 29.16 16.84 5.78
C LYS A 202 27.68 16.45 5.86
N VAL A 203 27.33 15.60 6.82
CA VAL A 203 25.98 15.09 7.02
C VAL A 203 25.06 16.23 7.42
N ARG A 204 24.06 16.54 6.58
CA ARG A 204 22.97 17.46 6.90
C ARG A 204 21.75 16.75 7.42
N ASN A 205 21.33 15.68 6.73
CA ASN A 205 20.21 14.86 7.13
C ASN A 205 20.64 13.41 7.23
N LEU A 206 20.29 12.77 8.35
CA LEU A 206 20.47 11.35 8.54
C LEU A 206 19.50 10.56 7.64
N GLN A 207 19.79 9.29 7.44
CA GLN A 207 19.00 8.40 6.58
C GLN A 207 17.49 8.45 6.89
N LEU A 208 17.10 8.66 8.16
CA LEU A 208 15.71 8.80 8.60
C LEU A 208 15.01 10.08 8.11
N ASP A 209 15.77 11.16 7.89
CA ASP A 209 15.29 12.47 7.42
C ASP A 209 15.63 12.73 5.94
N SER A 210 16.13 11.71 5.23
CA SER A 210 16.54 11.84 3.83
C SER A 210 15.35 12.14 2.91
N ARG A 211 15.63 12.71 1.73
CA ARG A 211 14.59 12.96 0.71
C ARG A 211 13.85 11.68 0.31
N ILE A 212 14.55 10.55 0.29
CA ILE A 212 13.94 9.23 0.00
C ILE A 212 12.86 8.91 1.01
N ASN A 213 13.16 9.04 2.31
CA ASN A 213 12.19 8.74 3.36
C ASN A 213 11.01 9.71 3.34
N LYS A 214 11.22 10.97 2.98
CA LYS A 214 10.11 11.92 2.76
C LYS A 214 9.21 11.50 1.58
N ILE A 215 9.81 10.98 0.49
CA ILE A 215 9.04 10.43 -0.63
C ILE A 215 8.26 9.19 -0.18
N VAL A 216 8.88 8.32 0.60
CA VAL A 216 8.24 7.12 1.18
C VAL A 216 7.10 7.51 2.11
N ASP A 217 7.29 8.49 3.00
CA ASP A 217 6.24 9.01 3.88
C ASP A 217 5.11 9.69 3.09
N MET A 218 5.43 10.38 1.99
CA MET A 218 4.43 10.92 1.08
C MET A 218 3.63 9.83 0.37
N ILE A 219 4.23 8.69 0.05
CA ILE A 219 3.53 7.53 -0.50
C ILE A 219 2.57 6.94 0.53
N ASP A 220 2.96 6.88 1.80
CA ASP A 220 2.11 6.34 2.88
C ASP A 220 0.97 7.29 3.26
N THR A 221 1.20 8.61 3.22
CA THR A 221 0.21 9.62 3.66
C THR A 221 -0.72 10.09 2.55
N ASN A 222 -0.32 9.97 1.29
CA ASN A 222 -1.14 10.41 0.16
C ASN A 222 -1.93 9.24 -0.43
N GLU A 223 -3.20 9.12 -0.03
CA GLU A 223 -4.19 8.35 -0.80
C GLU A 223 -4.31 8.80 -2.27
N SER A 224 -3.81 9.97 -2.62
CA SER A 224 -3.84 10.52 -3.99
C SER A 224 -2.86 9.85 -4.96
N LEU A 225 -1.90 9.07 -4.48
CA LEU A 225 -1.04 8.20 -5.30
C LEU A 225 -1.67 6.81 -5.55
N LYS A 226 -2.97 6.65 -5.27
CA LYS A 226 -3.71 5.49 -5.80
C LYS A 226 -3.41 5.40 -7.28
N ALA A 227 -2.81 4.30 -7.69
CA ALA A 227 -2.41 4.09 -9.08
C ALA A 227 -3.58 4.48 -9.99
N GLY A 228 -3.33 5.26 -11.04
CA GLY A 228 -4.40 5.72 -11.94
C GLY A 228 -5.22 4.56 -12.54
N ILE A 229 -4.61 3.36 -12.64
CA ILE A 229 -5.28 2.11 -13.01
C ILE A 229 -6.26 1.66 -11.92
N GLN A 230 -5.89 1.77 -10.63
CA GLN A 230 -6.79 1.40 -9.53
C GLN A 230 -7.97 2.35 -9.45
N SER A 231 -7.76 3.66 -9.61
CA SER A 231 -8.86 4.64 -9.67
C SER A 231 -9.73 4.42 -10.91
N GLY A 232 -9.14 4.05 -12.06
CA GLY A 232 -9.89 3.68 -13.28
C GLY A 232 -10.74 2.43 -13.08
N ALA A 233 -10.22 1.41 -12.39
CA ALA A 233 -10.96 0.19 -12.06
C ALA A 233 -12.09 0.45 -11.04
N GLU A 234 -11.86 1.30 -10.05
CA GLU A 234 -12.89 1.74 -9.10
C GLU A 234 -14.00 2.53 -9.83
N HIS A 235 -13.63 3.46 -10.72
CA HIS A 235 -14.60 4.18 -11.56
C HIS A 235 -15.41 3.27 -12.48
N LEU A 236 -14.80 2.24 -13.05
CA LEU A 236 -15.51 1.25 -13.86
C LEU A 236 -16.51 0.45 -13.01
N ALA A 237 -16.10 0.03 -11.82
CA ALA A 237 -16.99 -0.68 -10.90
C ALA A 237 -18.19 0.21 -10.50
N ASP A 238 -17.94 1.47 -10.14
CA ASP A 238 -18.99 2.44 -9.80
C ASP A 238 -19.91 2.72 -10.99
N ALA A 239 -19.38 2.81 -12.22
CA ALA A 239 -20.16 3.05 -13.42
C ALA A 239 -21.15 1.92 -13.75
N ILE A 240 -20.87 0.68 -13.32
CA ILE A 240 -21.75 -0.48 -13.54
C ILE A 240 -22.92 -0.49 -12.53
N VAL A 241 -22.76 0.13 -11.36
CA VAL A 241 -23.77 0.08 -10.27
C VAL A 241 -25.16 0.58 -10.72
N PRO A 242 -25.32 1.73 -11.42
CA PRO A 242 -26.62 2.18 -11.88
C PRO A 242 -27.31 1.16 -12.81
N TYR A 243 -26.54 0.51 -13.68
CA TYR A 243 -27.09 -0.53 -14.58
C TYR A 243 -27.55 -1.76 -13.82
N SER A 244 -26.85 -2.13 -12.75
CA SER A 244 -27.27 -3.22 -11.85
C SER A 244 -28.60 -2.91 -11.18
N PHE A 245 -28.83 -1.65 -10.77
CA PHE A 245 -30.14 -1.22 -10.24
C PHE A 245 -31.24 -1.24 -11.31
N VAL A 246 -30.96 -0.77 -12.53
CA VAL A 246 -31.93 -0.85 -13.63
C VAL A 246 -32.33 -2.30 -13.92
N ALA A 247 -31.34 -3.21 -13.97
CA ALA A 247 -31.58 -4.63 -14.17
C ALA A 247 -32.36 -5.25 -13.00
N PHE A 248 -32.05 -4.87 -11.74
CA PHE A 248 -32.78 -5.30 -10.57
C PHE A 248 -34.27 -4.91 -10.63
N PHE A 249 -34.57 -3.63 -10.91
CA PHE A 249 -35.95 -3.16 -11.01
C PHE A 249 -36.68 -3.77 -12.22
N GLY A 250 -36.00 -3.92 -13.36
CA GLY A 250 -36.56 -4.58 -14.54
C GLY A 250 -36.94 -6.03 -14.26
N LEU A 251 -36.07 -6.79 -13.60
CA LEU A 251 -36.37 -8.17 -13.21
C LEU A 251 -37.42 -8.25 -12.10
N LEU A 252 -37.47 -7.31 -11.19
CA LEU A 252 -38.49 -7.26 -10.16
C LEU A 252 -39.89 -7.09 -10.76
N LEU A 253 -40.02 -6.18 -11.73
CA LEU A 253 -41.28 -5.95 -12.46
C LEU A 253 -41.67 -7.16 -13.32
N ALA A 254 -40.72 -7.79 -13.99
CA ALA A 254 -40.97 -8.93 -14.87
C ALA A 254 -41.35 -10.22 -14.09
N THR A 255 -40.60 -10.48 -13.01
CA THR A 255 -40.75 -11.76 -12.28
C THR A 255 -41.62 -11.64 -11.04
N ARG A 256 -41.92 -10.44 -10.56
CA ARG A 256 -42.59 -10.14 -9.28
C ARG A 256 -42.03 -10.92 -8.08
N SER A 257 -40.76 -11.30 -8.18
CA SER A 257 -40.04 -12.08 -7.17
C SER A 257 -38.80 -11.32 -6.71
N LEU A 258 -38.80 -10.84 -5.47
CA LEU A 258 -37.69 -10.12 -4.87
C LEU A 258 -36.43 -10.99 -4.82
N THR A 259 -36.57 -12.29 -4.58
CA THR A 259 -35.48 -13.26 -4.55
C THR A 259 -34.77 -13.40 -5.90
N ARG A 260 -35.54 -13.45 -7.00
CA ARG A 260 -34.94 -13.52 -8.35
C ARG A 260 -34.30 -12.20 -8.76
N ALA A 261 -34.95 -11.10 -8.45
CA ALA A 261 -34.41 -9.77 -8.74
C ALA A 261 -33.11 -9.52 -7.96
N SER A 262 -33.05 -9.91 -6.69
CA SER A 262 -31.84 -9.70 -5.86
C SER A 262 -30.62 -10.46 -6.36
N SER A 263 -30.77 -11.53 -7.15
CA SER A 263 -29.62 -12.25 -7.68
C SER A 263 -28.73 -11.39 -8.61
N VAL A 264 -29.29 -10.36 -9.22
CA VAL A 264 -28.51 -9.41 -10.04
C VAL A 264 -27.66 -8.51 -9.17
N LEU A 265 -28.13 -8.10 -7.99
CA LEU A 265 -27.37 -7.29 -7.04
C LEU A 265 -26.24 -8.08 -6.39
N LEU A 266 -26.29 -9.42 -6.43
CA LEU A 266 -25.26 -10.30 -5.85
C LEU A 266 -24.04 -10.45 -6.75
N VAL A 267 -24.11 -9.98 -8.00
CA VAL A 267 -22.96 -10.01 -8.90
C VAL A 267 -21.99 -8.92 -8.49
N ASP A 268 -21.02 -9.29 -7.68
CA ASP A 268 -20.02 -8.39 -7.14
C ASP A 268 -18.90 -8.19 -8.15
N TYR A 269 -19.10 -7.25 -9.09
CA TYR A 269 -18.07 -6.82 -10.02
C TYR A 269 -16.95 -6.05 -9.32
N SER A 270 -17.26 -5.42 -8.19
CA SER A 270 -16.34 -4.59 -7.45
C SER A 270 -15.19 -5.38 -6.86
N CYS A 271 -15.49 -6.46 -6.13
CA CYS A 271 -14.46 -7.33 -5.55
C CYS A 271 -13.60 -7.95 -6.65
N ALA A 272 -14.20 -8.42 -7.75
CA ALA A 272 -13.46 -9.03 -8.84
C ALA A 272 -12.49 -8.04 -9.51
N ILE A 273 -12.94 -6.82 -9.80
CA ILE A 273 -12.13 -5.78 -10.45
C ILE A 273 -11.04 -5.29 -9.49
N LYS A 274 -11.38 -4.94 -8.25
CA LYS A 274 -10.42 -4.44 -7.26
C LYS A 274 -9.32 -5.46 -6.96
N LEU A 275 -9.68 -6.72 -6.71
CA LEU A 275 -8.71 -7.78 -6.43
C LEU A 275 -7.83 -8.08 -7.64
N SER A 276 -8.41 -8.25 -8.83
CA SER A 276 -7.63 -8.59 -10.01
C SER A 276 -6.67 -7.47 -10.40
N THR A 277 -7.10 -6.21 -10.30
CA THR A 277 -6.25 -5.05 -10.58
C THR A 277 -5.10 -4.95 -9.58
N SER A 278 -5.39 -5.07 -8.28
CA SER A 278 -4.38 -5.01 -7.24
C SER A 278 -3.35 -6.13 -7.37
N ILE A 279 -3.79 -7.37 -7.60
CA ILE A 279 -2.90 -8.53 -7.77
C ILE A 279 -2.05 -8.37 -9.05
N SER A 280 -2.63 -7.88 -10.15
CA SER A 280 -1.91 -7.66 -11.40
C SER A 280 -0.82 -6.59 -11.25
N ILE A 281 -1.10 -5.50 -10.56
CA ILE A 281 -0.12 -4.44 -10.29
C ILE A 281 1.04 -4.99 -9.45
N ILE A 282 0.76 -5.73 -8.37
CA ILE A 282 1.81 -6.33 -7.54
C ILE A 282 2.65 -7.30 -8.35
N SER A 283 2.02 -8.19 -9.09
CA SER A 283 2.73 -9.17 -9.90
C SER A 283 3.64 -8.51 -10.94
N ALA A 284 3.15 -7.44 -11.60
CA ALA A 284 3.93 -6.67 -12.56
C ALA A 284 5.12 -5.95 -11.89
N MET A 285 4.90 -5.37 -10.69
CA MET A 285 5.97 -4.72 -9.92
C MET A 285 7.02 -5.71 -9.43
N GLN A 286 6.61 -6.89 -8.97
CA GLN A 286 7.54 -7.95 -8.56
C GLN A 286 8.39 -8.44 -9.74
N GLU A 287 7.77 -8.63 -10.90
CA GLU A 287 8.49 -9.08 -12.11
C GLU A 287 9.46 -8.01 -12.60
N ALA A 288 9.06 -6.73 -12.62
CA ALA A 288 9.95 -5.62 -12.94
C ALA A 288 11.12 -5.54 -11.95
N GLY A 289 10.88 -5.73 -10.65
CA GLY A 289 11.92 -5.75 -9.62
C GLY A 289 12.93 -6.89 -9.81
N ARG A 290 12.51 -8.07 -10.28
CA ARG A 290 13.43 -9.17 -10.65
C ARG A 290 14.39 -8.79 -11.79
N HIS A 291 13.96 -7.93 -12.68
CA HIS A 291 14.77 -7.41 -13.79
C HIS A 291 15.48 -6.09 -13.45
N SER A 292 15.57 -5.72 -12.17
CA SER A 292 16.18 -4.47 -11.69
C SER A 292 15.57 -3.21 -12.31
N VAL A 293 14.30 -3.29 -12.73
CA VAL A 293 13.54 -2.14 -13.25
C VAL A 293 12.62 -1.62 -12.14
N MET A 294 12.83 -0.36 -11.76
CA MET A 294 11.97 0.30 -10.78
C MET A 294 10.74 0.90 -11.48
N VAL A 295 9.56 0.45 -11.09
CA VAL A 295 8.29 1.02 -11.56
C VAL A 295 7.80 2.06 -10.56
N LYS A 296 7.80 3.34 -10.94
CA LYS A 296 7.32 4.45 -10.09
C LYS A 296 5.77 4.52 -10.03
N GLY A 297 5.14 3.42 -9.62
CA GLY A 297 3.69 3.34 -9.44
C GLY A 297 2.95 2.65 -10.59
N GLY A 298 1.71 2.23 -10.34
CA GLY A 298 0.88 1.45 -11.28
C GLY A 298 0.31 2.24 -12.46
N LYS A 299 0.84 3.41 -12.76
CA LYS A 299 0.40 4.25 -13.89
C LYS A 299 1.26 4.03 -15.16
N TYR A 300 2.39 3.40 -15.03
CA TYR A 300 3.35 3.19 -16.12
C TYR A 300 3.47 1.71 -16.45
#